data_68eb4abe092740d62fb1b9ac4bbd80fa
#
_entry.id   68eb4abe092740d62fb1b9ac4bbd80fa
#
_cell.length_a   1.000
_cell.length_b   1.000
_cell.length_c   1.000
_cell.angle_alpha   90.00
_cell.angle_beta   90.00
_cell.angle_gamma   90.00
#
_symmetry.space_group_name_H-M   'P 1'
#
loop_
_entity.id
_entity.type
_entity.pdbx_description
1 polymer ?
#
loop_
_entity_poly.entity_id
_entity_poly.type
_entity_poly.pdbx_seq_one_letter_code
_entity_poly.pdbx_strand_id
1 'polypeptide(L)'
;MIEINNLSFARGNFLIFKDVSFTVNSGEILILRGPNGKGKTTLLSNIIQLLDPLSGEIKYQESKVDSYIASQCFLYLGENHFAYDQLSLSQNIDYWLSIHNVTFNKTIRDQSIRYLFDDLNLNK
;
A
#
# COMPACT_ATOMS: atom_id res chain seq x y z
N MET A 1 -4.51 -14.27 -1.51
CA MET A 1 -5.84 -13.91 -1.02
C MET A 1 -5.67 -13.06 0.23
N ILE A 2 -6.40 -11.94 0.31
CA ILE A 2 -6.49 -11.09 1.50
C ILE A 2 -7.93 -11.17 1.99
N GLU A 3 -8.12 -11.41 3.29
CA GLU A 3 -9.44 -11.47 3.93
C GLU A 3 -9.51 -10.40 5.01
N ILE A 4 -10.57 -9.62 4.99
CA ILE A 4 -10.91 -8.63 6.01
C ILE A 4 -12.17 -9.13 6.70
N ASN A 5 -12.13 -9.33 8.03
CA ASN A 5 -13.22 -9.91 8.81
C ASN A 5 -13.64 -8.96 9.93
N ASN A 6 -14.85 -8.42 9.84
CA ASN A 6 -15.52 -7.57 10.84
C ASN A 6 -14.63 -6.41 11.33
N LEU A 7 -13.87 -5.81 10.42
CA LEU A 7 -12.92 -4.75 10.73
C LEU A 7 -13.66 -3.48 11.11
N SER A 8 -13.30 -2.90 12.26
CA SER A 8 -13.86 -1.65 12.74
C SER A 8 -12.72 -0.71 13.17
N PHE A 9 -12.89 0.58 12.97
CA PHE A 9 -11.91 1.59 13.38
C PHE A 9 -12.58 2.84 13.92
N ALA A 10 -12.02 3.38 15.01
CA ALA A 10 -12.43 4.64 15.60
C ALA A 10 -11.22 5.55 15.82
N ARG A 11 -11.41 6.85 15.70
CA ARG A 11 -10.42 7.86 16.06
C ARG A 11 -10.92 8.61 17.29
N GLY A 12 -10.33 8.32 18.45
CA GLY A 12 -10.89 8.75 19.74
C GLY A 12 -12.30 8.16 19.91
N ASN A 13 -13.28 9.01 20.16
CA ASN A 13 -14.68 8.59 20.34
C ASN A 13 -15.49 8.54 19.03
N PHE A 14 -14.87 8.80 17.87
CA PHE A 14 -15.56 8.82 16.59
C PHE A 14 -15.32 7.53 15.81
N LEU A 15 -16.40 6.78 15.60
CA LEU A 15 -16.40 5.59 14.76
C LEU A 15 -16.25 6.00 13.29
N ILE A 16 -15.21 5.53 12.62
CA ILE A 16 -14.93 5.84 11.21
C ILE A 16 -15.61 4.81 10.29
N PHE A 17 -15.47 3.52 10.63
CA PHE A 17 -16.20 2.43 9.97
C PHE A 17 -16.40 1.27 10.96
N LYS A 18 -17.39 0.42 10.67
CA LYS A 18 -17.78 -0.69 11.53
C LYS A 18 -18.09 -1.94 10.72
N ASP A 19 -17.63 -3.09 11.22
CA ASP A 19 -17.95 -4.44 10.74
C ASP A 19 -17.70 -4.62 9.23
N VAL A 20 -16.64 -4.00 8.69
CA VAL A 20 -16.27 -4.13 7.29
C VAL A 20 -15.68 -5.51 7.04
N SER A 21 -16.26 -6.25 6.08
CA SER A 21 -15.80 -7.59 5.69
C SER A 21 -15.79 -7.72 4.18
N PHE A 22 -14.69 -8.21 3.63
CA PHE A 22 -14.55 -8.56 2.21
C PHE A 22 -13.30 -9.42 1.99
N THR A 23 -13.24 -10.04 0.82
CA THR A 23 -12.09 -10.83 0.38
C THR A 23 -11.60 -10.32 -0.97
N VAL A 24 -10.28 -10.31 -1.16
CA VAL A 24 -9.65 -10.03 -2.46
C VAL A 24 -8.78 -11.24 -2.82
N ASN A 25 -9.14 -11.91 -3.91
CA ASN A 25 -8.40 -13.07 -4.39
C ASN A 25 -7.16 -12.66 -5.21
N SER A 26 -6.28 -13.61 -5.47
CA SER A 26 -5.12 -13.39 -6.34
C SER A 26 -5.59 -13.01 -7.75
N GLY A 27 -5.02 -11.94 -8.30
CA GLY A 27 -5.38 -11.41 -9.63
C GLY A 27 -6.62 -10.51 -9.64
N GLU A 28 -7.30 -10.30 -8.52
CA GLU A 28 -8.43 -9.38 -8.42
C GLU A 28 -8.00 -7.94 -8.13
N ILE A 29 -8.80 -6.99 -8.59
CA ILE A 29 -8.68 -5.57 -8.29
C ILE A 29 -9.91 -5.13 -7.50
N LEU A 30 -9.68 -4.65 -6.27
CA LEU A 30 -10.73 -4.05 -5.45
C LEU A 30 -10.69 -2.52 -5.58
N ILE A 31 -11.82 -1.91 -5.88
CA ILE A 31 -11.96 -0.45 -5.95
C ILE A 31 -12.79 0.06 -4.78
N LEU A 32 -12.17 0.85 -3.90
CA LEU A 32 -12.86 1.55 -2.81
C LEU A 32 -13.39 2.90 -3.32
N ARG A 33 -14.71 3.05 -3.35
CA ARG A 33 -15.37 4.29 -3.78
C ARG A 33 -16.14 4.92 -2.62
N GLY A 34 -16.26 6.23 -2.62
CA GLY A 34 -17.04 6.99 -1.66
C GLY A 34 -16.53 8.43 -1.52
N PRO A 35 -17.30 9.31 -0.87
CA PRO A 35 -16.92 10.71 -0.62
C PRO A 35 -15.63 10.83 0.19
N ASN A 36 -14.97 12.00 0.09
CA ASN A 36 -13.80 12.30 0.91
C ASN A 36 -14.18 12.32 2.39
N GLY A 37 -13.22 11.92 3.24
CA GLY A 37 -13.43 11.85 4.70
C GLY A 37 -14.19 10.60 5.19
N LYS A 38 -14.63 9.69 4.32
CA LYS A 38 -15.39 8.47 4.69
C LYS A 38 -14.52 7.27 5.08
N GLY A 39 -13.25 7.49 5.40
CA GLY A 39 -12.40 6.44 5.96
C GLY A 39 -11.72 5.52 4.95
N LYS A 40 -11.76 5.80 3.64
CA LYS A 40 -11.08 4.96 2.61
C LYS A 40 -9.58 4.79 2.90
N THR A 41 -8.88 5.91 3.06
CA THR A 41 -7.44 5.91 3.40
C THR A 41 -7.18 5.25 4.76
N THR A 42 -8.09 5.47 5.73
CA THR A 42 -8.00 4.82 7.04
C THR A 42 -8.14 3.31 6.94
N LEU A 43 -9.06 2.81 6.11
CA LEU A 43 -9.22 1.37 5.87
C LEU A 43 -7.95 0.78 5.23
N LEU A 44 -7.38 1.43 4.22
CA LEU A 44 -6.11 1.00 3.63
C LEU A 44 -4.98 1.01 4.67
N SER A 45 -4.90 2.05 5.52
CA SER A 45 -3.90 2.13 6.58
C SER A 45 -4.04 1.02 7.64
N ASN A 46 -5.27 0.56 7.92
CA ASN A 46 -5.48 -0.62 8.76
C ASN A 46 -5.00 -1.89 8.07
N ILE A 47 -5.31 -2.07 6.76
CA ILE A 47 -4.91 -3.27 6.00
C ILE A 47 -3.40 -3.45 6.00
N ILE A 48 -2.65 -2.36 5.83
CA ILE A 48 -1.18 -2.38 5.84
C ILE A 48 -0.56 -2.22 7.23
N GLN A 49 -1.38 -2.30 8.30
CA GLN A 49 -0.94 -2.23 9.71
C GLN A 49 -0.20 -0.94 10.09
N LEU A 50 -0.49 0.18 9.43
CA LEU A 50 -0.08 1.52 9.87
C LEU A 50 -0.97 2.07 10.99
N LEU A 51 -2.18 1.55 11.11
CA LEU A 51 -3.13 1.87 12.17
C LEU A 51 -3.73 0.56 12.69
N ASP A 52 -3.77 0.41 14.01
CA ASP A 52 -4.40 -0.75 14.64
C ASP A 52 -5.93 -0.63 14.57
N PRO A 53 -6.65 -1.68 14.14
CA PRO A 53 -8.10 -1.67 14.17
C PRO A 53 -8.65 -1.72 15.60
N LEU A 54 -9.85 -1.18 15.80
CA LEU A 54 -10.59 -1.29 17.06
C LEU A 54 -11.02 -2.74 17.31
N SER A 55 -11.45 -3.43 16.25
CA SER A 55 -11.85 -4.84 16.27
C SER A 55 -11.76 -5.44 14.87
N GLY A 56 -11.89 -6.77 14.81
CA GLY A 56 -11.77 -7.53 13.57
C GLY A 56 -10.37 -8.03 13.31
N GLU A 57 -10.19 -8.67 12.17
CA GLU A 57 -8.89 -9.22 11.78
C GLU A 57 -8.65 -9.10 10.27
N ILE A 58 -7.38 -9.11 9.91
CA ILE A 58 -6.91 -9.13 8.54
C ILE A 58 -6.05 -10.36 8.37
N LYS A 59 -6.31 -11.14 7.32
CA LYS A 59 -5.53 -12.33 6.97
C LYS A 59 -4.93 -12.19 5.57
N TYR A 60 -3.72 -12.69 5.42
CA TYR A 60 -3.05 -12.88 4.16
C TYR A 60 -2.63 -14.34 4.04
N GLN A 61 -3.13 -15.05 3.00
CA GLN A 61 -2.87 -16.48 2.83
C GLN A 61 -3.13 -17.30 4.11
N GLU A 62 -4.32 -17.08 4.72
CA GLU A 62 -4.78 -17.74 5.97
C GLU A 62 -4.06 -17.31 7.26
N SER A 63 -2.92 -16.61 7.16
CA SER A 63 -2.19 -16.11 8.32
C SER A 63 -2.68 -14.71 8.73
N LYS A 64 -2.83 -14.48 10.02
CA LYS A 64 -3.15 -13.15 10.55
C LYS A 64 -2.03 -12.17 10.19
N VAL A 65 -2.40 -11.03 9.64
CA VAL A 65 -1.45 -9.98 9.27
C VAL A 65 -1.06 -9.19 10.52
N ASP A 66 0.23 -9.10 10.76
CA ASP A 66 0.86 -8.16 11.67
C ASP A 66 1.71 -7.15 10.89
N SER A 67 2.37 -6.22 11.58
CA SER A 67 3.20 -5.19 10.95
C SER A 67 4.39 -5.77 10.18
N TYR A 68 4.93 -6.91 10.62
CA TYR A 68 6.03 -7.57 9.92
C TYR A 68 5.55 -8.20 8.61
N ILE A 69 4.48 -8.99 8.65
CA ILE A 69 3.88 -9.58 7.43
C ILE A 69 3.44 -8.48 6.46
N ALA A 70 2.81 -7.42 6.97
CA ALA A 70 2.39 -6.29 6.15
C ALA A 70 3.57 -5.65 5.40
N SER A 71 4.69 -5.42 6.07
CA SER A 71 5.89 -4.84 5.48
C SER A 71 6.54 -5.72 4.40
N GLN A 72 6.38 -7.02 4.48
CA GLN A 72 6.95 -7.97 3.52
C GLN A 72 6.03 -8.25 2.32
N CYS A 73 4.70 -8.18 2.53
CA CYS A 73 3.71 -8.66 1.56
C CYS A 73 2.96 -7.53 0.85
N PHE A 74 2.93 -6.31 1.40
CA PHE A 74 2.14 -5.21 0.87
C PHE A 74 3.02 -4.05 0.41
N LEU A 75 2.70 -3.52 -0.77
CA LEU A 75 3.21 -2.24 -1.22
C LEU A 75 2.09 -1.20 -1.13
N TYR A 76 2.35 -0.10 -0.43
CA TYR A 76 1.41 1.00 -0.30
C TYR A 76 1.89 2.23 -1.06
N LEU A 77 1.05 2.74 -1.95
CA LEU A 77 1.25 4.01 -2.64
C LEU A 77 0.20 4.99 -2.13
N GLY A 78 0.59 5.89 -1.25
CA GLY A 78 -0.28 6.92 -0.69
C GLY A 78 -0.30 8.20 -1.52
N GLU A 79 -1.13 9.17 -1.09
CA GLU A 79 -1.21 10.50 -1.72
C GLU A 79 0.05 11.35 -1.47
N ASN A 80 0.77 11.08 -0.39
CA ASN A 80 2.02 11.77 -0.09
C ASN A 80 3.14 11.22 -0.97
N HIS A 81 3.90 12.12 -1.56
CA HIS A 81 5.07 11.76 -2.34
C HIS A 81 6.14 11.17 -1.43
N PHE A 82 6.43 9.88 -1.58
CA PHE A 82 7.56 9.24 -0.89
C PHE A 82 8.91 9.50 -1.59
N ALA A 83 8.92 10.44 -2.54
CA ALA A 83 10.13 10.84 -3.23
C ALA A 83 10.81 11.98 -2.47
N TYR A 84 12.13 11.91 -2.36
CA TYR A 84 12.95 13.00 -1.84
C TYR A 84 13.23 13.97 -2.98
N ASP A 85 12.84 15.23 -2.82
CA ASP A 85 12.97 16.27 -3.86
C ASP A 85 14.43 16.54 -4.26
N GLN A 86 15.39 16.28 -3.35
CA GLN A 86 16.83 16.47 -3.59
C GLN A 86 17.46 15.30 -4.36
N LEU A 87 16.73 14.20 -4.55
CA LEU A 87 17.22 13.02 -5.26
C LEU A 87 16.59 12.93 -6.65
N SER A 88 17.40 12.50 -7.63
CA SER A 88 16.86 12.14 -8.95
C SER A 88 15.91 10.94 -8.83
N LEU A 89 15.09 10.69 -9.86
CA LEU A 89 14.21 9.52 -9.89
C LEU A 89 14.98 8.21 -9.66
N SER A 90 16.12 8.05 -10.34
CA SER A 90 16.98 6.86 -10.17
C SER A 90 17.45 6.70 -8.72
N GLN A 91 17.90 7.78 -8.10
CA GLN A 91 18.35 7.77 -6.71
C GLN A 91 17.20 7.48 -5.73
N ASN A 92 16.00 8.02 -5.97
CA ASN A 92 14.82 7.69 -5.19
C ASN A 92 14.48 6.19 -5.28
N ILE A 93 14.51 5.62 -6.47
CA ILE A 93 14.28 4.20 -6.68
C ILE A 93 15.34 3.38 -5.97
N ASP A 94 16.63 3.70 -6.11
CA ASP A 94 17.72 2.98 -5.44
C ASP A 94 17.59 3.05 -3.91
N TYR A 95 17.20 4.20 -3.38
CA TYR A 95 16.94 4.38 -1.95
C TYR A 95 15.85 3.44 -1.45
N TRP A 96 14.68 3.43 -2.11
CA TRP A 96 13.56 2.59 -1.72
C TRP A 96 13.84 1.09 -1.88
N LEU A 97 14.52 0.68 -2.94
CA LEU A 97 14.95 -0.71 -3.11
C LEU A 97 15.92 -1.15 -2.01
N SER A 98 16.82 -0.26 -1.58
CA SER A 98 17.77 -0.57 -0.50
C SER A 98 17.10 -0.75 0.86
N ILE A 99 16.10 0.10 1.19
CA ILE A 99 15.34 -0.02 2.45
C ILE A 99 14.58 -1.35 2.51
N HIS A 100 14.01 -1.78 1.39
CA HIS A 100 13.24 -3.03 1.32
C HIS A 100 14.11 -4.27 1.07
N ASN A 101 15.45 -4.14 1.08
CA ASN A 101 16.39 -5.22 0.76
C ASN A 101 16.11 -5.93 -0.57
N VAL A 102 15.56 -5.19 -1.54
CA VAL A 102 15.26 -5.70 -2.88
C VAL A 102 16.49 -5.56 -3.75
N THR A 103 17.08 -6.69 -4.15
CA THR A 103 18.16 -6.72 -5.15
C THR A 103 17.55 -6.70 -6.54
N PHE A 104 17.80 -5.64 -7.29
CA PHE A 104 17.33 -5.49 -8.66
C PHE A 104 18.50 -5.53 -9.65
N ASN A 105 18.31 -6.22 -10.77
CA ASN A 105 19.25 -6.10 -11.87
C ASN A 105 19.20 -4.67 -12.42
N LYS A 106 20.33 -3.95 -12.35
CA LYS A 106 20.43 -2.55 -12.76
C LYS A 106 19.94 -2.31 -14.20
N THR A 107 20.23 -3.23 -15.11
CA THR A 107 19.81 -3.13 -16.50
C THR A 107 18.27 -3.19 -16.62
N ILE A 108 17.61 -4.11 -15.92
CA ILE A 108 16.13 -4.23 -15.92
C ILE A 108 15.53 -2.98 -15.32
N ARG A 109 16.06 -2.47 -14.20
CA ARG A 109 15.61 -1.23 -13.58
C ARG A 109 15.69 -0.05 -14.56
N ASP A 110 16.83 0.15 -15.19
CA ASP A 110 17.05 1.27 -16.10
C ASP A 110 16.16 1.19 -17.35
N GLN A 111 15.90 -0.02 -17.85
CA GLN A 111 14.93 -0.26 -18.93
C GLN A 111 13.51 0.08 -18.50
N SER A 112 13.08 -0.34 -17.30
CA SER A 112 11.75 -0.04 -16.76
C SER A 112 11.55 1.46 -16.55
N ILE A 113 12.55 2.17 -16.05
CA ILE A 113 12.53 3.63 -15.91
C ILE A 113 12.37 4.30 -17.27
N ARG A 114 13.15 3.90 -18.27
CA ARG A 114 13.05 4.45 -19.64
C ARG A 114 11.67 4.21 -20.23
N TYR A 115 11.13 3.00 -20.10
CA TYR A 115 9.80 2.67 -20.57
C TYR A 115 8.73 3.60 -19.95
N LEU A 116 8.77 3.82 -18.63
CA LEU A 116 7.88 4.76 -17.96
C LEU A 116 8.02 6.20 -18.45
N PHE A 117 9.24 6.68 -18.71
CA PHE A 117 9.47 8.02 -19.26
C PHE A 117 8.89 8.18 -20.66
N ASP A 118 9.06 7.17 -21.51
CA ASP A 118 8.54 7.17 -22.89
C ASP A 118 7.02 7.13 -22.89
N ASP A 119 6.40 6.26 -22.07
CA ASP A 119 4.94 6.11 -21.96
C ASP A 119 4.26 7.38 -21.40
N LEU A 120 4.89 8.04 -20.44
CA LEU A 120 4.40 9.30 -19.84
C LEU A 120 4.80 10.56 -20.61
N ASN A 121 5.49 10.45 -21.76
CA ASN A 121 6.03 11.58 -22.54
C ASN A 121 6.87 12.57 -21.72
N LEU A 122 7.64 12.07 -20.75
CA LEU A 122 8.48 12.88 -19.86
C LEU A 122 9.87 13.22 -20.44
N ASN A 123 10.17 12.80 -21.67
CA ASN A 123 11.43 13.04 -22.38
C ASN A 123 11.47 14.38 -23.13
N LYS A 124 10.75 15.40 -22.66
CA LYS A 124 10.75 16.75 -23.25
C LYS A 124 11.57 17.72 -22.41
#